data_c8124783c4142f469821ccd53101e7bd
#
_entry.id   c8124783c4142f469821ccd53101e7bd
#
_cell.length_a   1.000
_cell.length_b   1.000
_cell.length_c   1.000
_cell.angle_alpha   90.00
_cell.angle_beta   90.00
_cell.angle_gamma   90.00
#
_symmetry.space_group_name_H-M   'P 1'
#
loop_
_entity.id
_entity.type
_entity.pdbx_description
1 polymer ?
#
loop_
_entity_poly.entity_id
_entity_poly.type
_entity_poly.pdbx_seq_one_letter_code
_entity_poly.pdbx_strand_id
1 'polypeptide(L)'
;MRPGKIGICGATGATDAVAVAGGGQGGPASLSCSCVISRDSRTIEVAVRTLQLRRRAGGSSCAGQPAGDGGPVVATGSQAAGRLYDARRDVYYVKPVFRGWMHLLWFAASLLSGPVLIARAHGAAQITVAAVYSASVTALFGVSALYHRGTWTETWRQRMQRLDHAMIFFLIAGTATPAFVLTARGAFGLVCLIVMWTLTIAAAVIHLTWMNAPELLVGGTFVGLGWAAGLSLPWVWIHAGVAPGVLMLTGGLLYTAGALSYHRRWPNPYPSVFGYHEVFHAFVCAAAACQYVAIARFIA
;
A
#
# COMPACT_ATOMS: atom_id res chain seq x y z
N MET A 1 -27.70 53.04 -1.52
CA MET A 1 -27.38 51.63 -1.58
C MET A 1 -27.03 51.14 -0.20
N ARG A 2 -27.90 50.32 0.44
CA ARG A 2 -27.66 49.75 1.78
C ARG A 2 -26.99 48.41 1.62
N PRO A 3 -25.95 48.03 2.43
CA PRO A 3 -25.28 46.75 2.31
C PRO A 3 -26.20 45.63 2.82
N GLY A 4 -26.27 44.55 2.04
CA GLY A 4 -27.03 43.35 2.38
C GLY A 4 -26.46 42.66 3.62
N LYS A 5 -27.35 42.20 4.50
CA LYS A 5 -26.97 41.47 5.70
C LYS A 5 -26.39 40.10 5.34
N ILE A 6 -25.18 39.85 5.81
CA ILE A 6 -24.54 38.53 5.78
C ILE A 6 -25.13 37.71 6.94
N GLY A 7 -25.87 36.67 6.63
CA GLY A 7 -26.33 35.70 7.63
C GLY A 7 -25.32 34.59 7.77
N ILE A 8 -24.76 34.45 8.98
CA ILE A 8 -23.87 33.32 9.33
C ILE A 8 -24.79 32.19 9.80
N CYS A 9 -24.80 31.08 9.08
CA CYS A 9 -25.45 29.86 9.54
C CYS A 9 -24.43 29.06 10.36
N GLY A 10 -24.57 29.08 11.68
CA GLY A 10 -23.67 28.37 12.58
C GLY A 10 -23.94 26.87 12.53
N ALA A 11 -22.98 26.12 12.00
CA ALA A 11 -22.89 24.69 12.21
C ALA A 11 -21.83 24.43 13.30
N THR A 12 -22.27 23.89 14.42
CA THR A 12 -21.39 23.45 15.53
C THR A 12 -20.63 22.20 15.08
N GLY A 13 -19.37 22.38 14.64
CA GLY A 13 -18.44 21.32 14.27
C GLY A 13 -17.50 21.76 13.16
N ALA A 14 -16.38 22.31 13.56
CA ALA A 14 -15.08 22.52 12.86
C ALA A 14 -15.02 22.50 11.31
N THR A 15 -15.86 23.30 10.63
CA THR A 15 -15.59 23.78 9.25
C THR A 15 -16.44 25.01 8.98
N ASP A 16 -15.80 26.15 8.75
CA ASP A 16 -16.47 27.39 8.40
C ASP A 16 -17.03 27.33 6.98
N ALA A 17 -18.36 27.32 6.86
CA ALA A 17 -19.06 27.42 5.59
C ALA A 17 -19.49 28.90 5.37
N VAL A 18 -19.03 29.55 4.32
CA VAL A 18 -19.45 30.90 3.93
C VAL A 18 -20.49 30.80 2.82
N ALA A 19 -21.72 31.24 3.12
CA ALA A 19 -22.77 31.35 2.12
C ALA A 19 -22.77 32.75 1.48
N VAL A 20 -22.61 32.84 0.17
CA VAL A 20 -22.69 34.08 -0.62
C VAL A 20 -24.01 34.09 -1.38
N ALA A 21 -24.90 35.06 -1.06
CA ALA A 21 -26.13 35.28 -1.78
C ALA A 21 -25.86 36.25 -2.94
N GLY A 22 -25.96 35.79 -4.19
CA GLY A 22 -25.87 36.64 -5.42
C GLY A 22 -27.27 37.08 -5.84
N GLY A 23 -27.49 38.43 -5.89
CA GLY A 23 -28.72 39.01 -6.40
C GLY A 23 -28.65 39.17 -7.93
N GLY A 24 -29.52 38.46 -8.67
CA GLY A 24 -29.76 38.63 -10.08
C GLY A 24 -31.12 39.28 -10.32
N GLN A 25 -31.19 40.24 -11.24
CA GLN A 25 -32.41 40.98 -11.59
C GLN A 25 -33.38 40.09 -12.42
N GLY A 26 -34.66 40.05 -12.00
CA GLY A 26 -35.82 39.78 -12.89
C GLY A 26 -36.11 38.31 -13.23
N GLY A 27 -36.73 37.59 -12.29
CA GLY A 27 -37.34 36.27 -12.50
C GLY A 27 -37.68 35.61 -11.15
N PRO A 28 -38.54 34.56 -11.09
CA PRO A 28 -38.88 33.93 -9.79
C PRO A 28 -37.61 33.48 -9.10
N ALA A 29 -37.44 33.96 -7.87
CA ALA A 29 -36.23 33.87 -7.07
C ALA A 29 -35.68 32.43 -7.01
N SER A 30 -34.56 32.19 -7.67
CA SER A 30 -33.72 31.01 -7.48
C SER A 30 -32.68 31.33 -6.42
N LEU A 31 -32.73 30.69 -5.26
CA LEU A 31 -31.66 30.71 -4.28
C LEU A 31 -30.62 29.68 -4.69
N SER A 32 -29.46 30.16 -5.15
CA SER A 32 -28.29 29.29 -5.32
C SER A 32 -27.45 29.31 -4.02
N CYS A 33 -27.36 28.18 -3.36
CA CYS A 33 -26.43 27.98 -2.25
C CYS A 33 -25.15 27.31 -2.80
N SER A 34 -24.03 28.01 -2.78
CA SER A 34 -22.71 27.48 -3.09
C SER A 34 -22.02 27.07 -1.79
N CYS A 35 -21.79 25.78 -1.61
CA CYS A 35 -21.00 25.27 -0.50
C CYS A 35 -19.56 25.07 -0.97
N VAL A 36 -18.61 25.82 -0.43
CA VAL A 36 -17.18 25.63 -0.67
C VAL A 36 -16.65 24.73 0.41
N ILE A 37 -16.29 23.51 0.05
CA ILE A 37 -15.59 22.60 0.95
C ILE A 37 -14.10 22.71 0.62
N SER A 38 -13.33 23.36 1.49
CA SER A 38 -11.88 23.42 1.39
C SER A 38 -11.31 22.12 1.93
N ARG A 39 -10.71 21.32 1.06
CA ARG A 39 -9.82 20.22 1.43
C ARG A 39 -8.46 20.53 0.85
N ASP A 40 -7.53 20.84 1.74
CA ASP A 40 -6.12 21.03 1.45
C ASP A 40 -5.73 22.38 0.79
N SER A 41 -4.66 22.97 1.35
CA SER A 41 -4.16 24.31 1.04
C SER A 41 -3.60 24.52 -0.38
N ARG A 42 -3.85 23.63 -1.34
CA ARG A 42 -3.33 23.75 -2.72
C ARG A 42 -4.33 23.53 -3.85
N THR A 43 -5.57 23.17 -3.57
CA THR A 43 -6.57 23.02 -4.64
C THR A 43 -7.96 23.37 -4.11
N ILE A 44 -8.50 24.48 -4.59
CA ILE A 44 -9.89 24.88 -4.33
C ILE A 44 -10.74 24.29 -5.45
N GLU A 45 -11.50 23.23 -5.18
CA GLU A 45 -12.48 22.69 -6.11
C GLU A 45 -13.86 23.25 -5.73
N VAL A 46 -14.40 24.12 -6.57
CA VAL A 46 -15.73 24.73 -6.39
C VAL A 46 -16.77 23.79 -7.00
N ALA A 47 -17.48 23.05 -6.17
CA ALA A 47 -18.64 22.30 -6.62
C ALA A 47 -19.92 23.16 -6.49
N VAL A 48 -20.46 23.63 -7.61
CA VAL A 48 -21.74 24.33 -7.68
C VAL A 48 -22.86 23.30 -7.85
N ARG A 49 -23.66 23.09 -6.82
CA ARG A 49 -24.87 22.25 -6.90
C ARG A 49 -26.09 23.18 -6.93
N THR A 50 -26.73 23.28 -8.10
CA THR A 50 -28.00 24.02 -8.24
C THR A 50 -29.14 23.15 -7.73
N LEU A 51 -29.74 23.53 -6.61
CA LEU A 51 -30.98 22.95 -6.11
C LEU A 51 -32.18 23.75 -6.67
N GLN A 52 -32.90 23.18 -7.65
CA GLN A 52 -34.19 23.73 -8.07
C GLN A 52 -35.27 23.28 -7.09
N LEU A 53 -35.73 24.18 -6.25
CA LEU A 53 -36.95 24.01 -5.43
C LEU A 53 -38.17 24.36 -6.28
N ARG A 54 -38.89 23.36 -6.79
CA ARG A 54 -40.24 23.58 -7.34
C ARG A 54 -41.18 23.93 -6.16
N ARG A 55 -41.61 25.18 -6.08
CA ARG A 55 -42.78 25.56 -5.29
C ARG A 55 -44.03 24.88 -5.86
N ARG A 56 -44.58 23.89 -5.17
CA ARG A 56 -46.02 23.58 -5.28
C ARG A 56 -46.75 24.69 -4.51
N ALA A 57 -47.59 25.42 -5.22
CA ALA A 57 -48.54 26.35 -4.61
C ALA A 57 -49.51 25.53 -3.77
N GLY A 58 -49.62 25.84 -2.50
CA GLY A 58 -50.60 25.23 -1.59
C GLY A 58 -50.02 25.09 -0.17
N GLY A 59 -50.37 25.99 0.65
CA GLY A 59 -50.43 26.17 2.09
C GLY A 59 -49.75 25.21 3.03
N SER A 60 -49.33 25.88 4.10
CA SER A 60 -49.27 25.41 5.48
C SER A 60 -47.91 25.01 6.06
N SER A 61 -47.52 25.84 7.05
CA SER A 61 -47.07 25.48 8.39
C SER A 61 -45.78 24.66 8.48
N CYS A 62 -44.72 25.37 8.83
CA CYS A 62 -43.56 24.77 9.52
C CYS A 62 -44.01 24.30 10.92
N ALA A 63 -44.43 23.06 11.05
CA ALA A 63 -44.51 22.39 12.35
C ALA A 63 -43.25 21.59 12.53
N GLY A 64 -42.54 21.81 13.65
CA GLY A 64 -41.30 21.16 14.00
C GLY A 64 -41.47 19.63 14.08
N GLN A 65 -40.59 18.91 13.40
CA GLN A 65 -40.34 17.51 13.70
C GLN A 65 -39.26 17.38 14.77
N PRO A 66 -39.41 16.47 15.73
CA PRO A 66 -38.41 16.26 16.78
C PRO A 66 -37.12 15.73 16.20
N ALA A 67 -36.00 16.18 16.76
CA ALA A 67 -34.66 15.69 16.49
C ALA A 67 -34.63 14.17 16.72
N GLY A 68 -34.63 13.42 15.63
CA GLY A 68 -34.32 11.99 15.64
C GLY A 68 -32.82 11.86 15.57
N ASP A 69 -32.30 10.93 16.37
CA ASP A 69 -30.90 10.56 16.53
C ASP A 69 -30.12 10.56 15.21
N GLY A 70 -29.10 11.44 15.15
CA GLY A 70 -28.16 11.53 14.02
C GLY A 70 -27.19 10.36 13.99
N GLY A 71 -27.71 9.16 13.75
CA GLY A 71 -26.89 8.05 13.31
C GLY A 71 -26.36 8.35 11.89
N PRO A 72 -25.16 7.87 11.52
CA PRO A 72 -24.62 8.09 10.18
C PRO A 72 -25.66 7.59 9.16
N VAL A 73 -26.02 8.45 8.20
CA VAL A 73 -26.90 8.07 7.07
C VAL A 73 -26.18 6.96 6.32
N VAL A 74 -26.53 5.73 6.65
CA VAL A 74 -26.17 4.55 5.86
C VAL A 74 -26.88 4.70 4.53
N ALA A 75 -26.13 4.99 3.48
CA ALA A 75 -26.65 4.99 2.13
C ALA A 75 -27.24 3.60 1.87
N THR A 76 -28.56 3.52 1.95
CA THR A 76 -29.32 2.31 1.74
C THR A 76 -29.25 1.92 0.28
N GLY A 77 -28.67 0.77 0.02
CA GLY A 77 -29.07 -0.11 -1.04
C GLY A 77 -28.53 0.16 -2.44
N SER A 78 -27.88 -0.84 -2.97
CA SER A 78 -27.65 -1.19 -4.38
C SER A 78 -26.39 -0.69 -5.10
N GLN A 79 -25.63 0.28 -4.62
CA GLN A 79 -24.35 0.64 -5.25
C GLN A 79 -23.09 0.20 -4.47
N ALA A 80 -23.22 -0.40 -3.30
CA ALA A 80 -22.12 -0.85 -2.45
C ALA A 80 -21.67 -2.31 -2.73
N ALA A 81 -22.41 -3.06 -3.53
CA ALA A 81 -22.06 -4.44 -3.87
C ALA A 81 -20.76 -4.47 -4.69
N GLY A 82 -19.66 -4.86 -4.07
CA GLY A 82 -18.35 -5.03 -4.70
C GLY A 82 -17.35 -3.89 -4.56
N ARG A 83 -17.68 -2.80 -3.87
CA ARG A 83 -16.72 -1.71 -3.59
C ARG A 83 -16.11 -1.87 -2.21
N LEU A 84 -14.78 -1.77 -2.12
CA LEU A 84 -14.05 -1.72 -0.87
C LEU A 84 -13.87 -0.28 -0.43
N TYR A 85 -13.95 -0.02 0.88
CA TYR A 85 -13.71 1.31 1.45
C TYR A 85 -12.27 1.42 1.93
N ASP A 86 -11.58 2.47 1.51
CA ASP A 86 -10.26 2.85 2.01
C ASP A 86 -10.42 3.94 3.07
N ALA A 87 -10.39 3.55 4.35
CA ALA A 87 -10.60 4.44 5.48
C ALA A 87 -9.51 5.54 5.60
N ARG A 88 -8.30 5.32 5.05
CA ARG A 88 -7.24 6.34 5.05
C ARG A 88 -7.48 7.44 4.02
N ARG A 89 -8.27 7.16 3.00
CA ARG A 89 -8.53 8.05 1.86
C ARG A 89 -9.98 8.50 1.79
N ASP A 90 -10.84 7.94 2.62
CA ASP A 90 -12.29 8.19 2.59
C ASP A 90 -12.89 7.99 1.17
N VAL A 91 -12.47 6.91 0.48
CA VAL A 91 -12.94 6.61 -0.87
C VAL A 91 -13.33 5.15 -1.03
N TYR A 92 -14.40 4.92 -1.79
CA TYR A 92 -14.77 3.58 -2.24
C TYR A 92 -14.07 3.25 -3.55
N TYR A 93 -13.48 2.07 -3.65
CA TYR A 93 -12.81 1.61 -4.87
C TYR A 93 -13.24 0.18 -5.22
N VAL A 94 -13.15 -0.14 -6.52
CA VAL A 94 -13.36 -1.51 -7.03
C VAL A 94 -12.03 -2.25 -6.92
N LYS A 95 -12.05 -3.45 -6.33
CA LYS A 95 -10.86 -4.30 -6.26
C LYS A 95 -10.50 -4.79 -7.67
N PRO A 96 -9.28 -4.53 -8.17
CA PRO A 96 -8.86 -5.02 -9.48
C PRO A 96 -8.95 -6.55 -9.57
N VAL A 97 -9.29 -7.07 -10.75
CA VAL A 97 -9.50 -8.52 -10.97
C VAL A 97 -8.24 -9.32 -10.65
N PHE A 98 -7.07 -8.82 -11.07
CA PHE A 98 -5.79 -9.51 -10.87
C PHE A 98 -5.19 -9.32 -9.46
N ARG A 99 -5.90 -8.63 -8.54
CA ARG A 99 -5.41 -8.40 -7.19
C ARG A 99 -5.08 -9.71 -6.47
N GLY A 100 -3.77 -9.92 -6.18
CA GLY A 100 -3.24 -11.07 -5.45
C GLY A 100 -3.02 -12.34 -6.29
N TRP A 101 -3.43 -12.38 -7.57
CA TRP A 101 -3.22 -13.58 -8.41
C TRP A 101 -1.75 -13.86 -8.69
N MET A 102 -0.96 -12.83 -9.00
CA MET A 102 0.48 -13.00 -9.24
C MET A 102 1.19 -13.58 -8.02
N HIS A 103 0.89 -13.05 -6.82
CA HIS A 103 1.49 -13.56 -5.60
C HIS A 103 1.02 -14.97 -5.25
N LEU A 104 -0.21 -15.36 -5.60
CA LEU A 104 -0.67 -16.73 -5.44
C LEU A 104 0.11 -17.70 -6.34
N LEU A 105 0.35 -17.32 -7.61
CA LEU A 105 1.17 -18.13 -8.52
C LEU A 105 2.61 -18.26 -8.03
N TRP A 106 3.20 -17.16 -7.55
CA TRP A 106 4.55 -17.17 -6.99
C TRP A 106 4.63 -17.93 -5.67
N PHE A 107 3.59 -17.91 -4.84
CA PHE A 107 3.50 -18.77 -3.67
C PHE A 107 3.53 -20.24 -4.06
N ALA A 108 2.70 -20.66 -5.02
CA ALA A 108 2.71 -22.02 -5.52
C ALA A 108 4.08 -22.43 -6.12
N ALA A 109 4.69 -21.53 -6.89
CA ALA A 109 6.04 -21.74 -7.42
C ALA A 109 7.10 -21.86 -6.31
N SER A 110 6.99 -21.08 -5.23
CA SER A 110 7.94 -21.11 -4.12
C SER A 110 7.90 -22.42 -3.33
N LEU A 111 6.72 -23.07 -3.26
CA LEU A 111 6.58 -24.40 -2.62
C LEU A 111 7.32 -25.51 -3.35
N LEU A 112 7.62 -25.30 -4.65
CA LEU A 112 8.42 -26.23 -5.45
C LEU A 112 9.89 -25.79 -5.48
N SER A 113 10.14 -24.53 -5.77
CA SER A 113 11.50 -24.01 -5.96
C SER A 113 12.31 -23.95 -4.67
N GLY A 114 11.66 -23.74 -3.51
CA GLY A 114 12.31 -23.74 -2.21
C GLY A 114 12.94 -25.09 -1.86
N PRO A 115 12.18 -26.20 -1.83
CA PRO A 115 12.74 -27.54 -1.64
C PRO A 115 13.82 -27.92 -2.66
N VAL A 116 13.68 -27.53 -3.93
CA VAL A 116 14.72 -27.76 -4.94
C VAL A 116 16.01 -27.02 -4.58
N LEU A 117 15.90 -25.76 -4.12
CA LEU A 117 17.07 -24.99 -3.68
C LEU A 117 17.76 -25.63 -2.48
N ILE A 118 16.98 -26.08 -1.49
CA ILE A 118 17.50 -26.76 -0.29
C ILE A 118 18.16 -28.10 -0.66
N ALA A 119 17.56 -28.86 -1.57
CA ALA A 119 18.09 -30.16 -2.00
C ALA A 119 19.40 -30.04 -2.80
N ARG A 120 19.70 -28.89 -3.40
CA ARG A 120 20.97 -28.59 -4.09
C ARG A 120 22.04 -28.05 -3.15
N ALA A 121 21.69 -27.70 -1.93
CA ALA A 121 22.61 -27.14 -0.96
C ALA A 121 23.50 -28.22 -0.32
N HIS A 122 24.79 -27.90 -0.16
CA HIS A 122 25.79 -28.80 0.42
C HIS A 122 26.32 -28.26 1.75
N GLY A 123 26.25 -29.09 2.77
CA GLY A 123 26.70 -28.70 4.12
C GLY A 123 25.72 -27.78 4.87
N ALA A 124 25.90 -27.67 6.19
CA ALA A 124 24.96 -27.00 7.07
C ALA A 124 24.72 -25.53 6.72
N ALA A 125 25.77 -24.78 6.34
CA ALA A 125 25.66 -23.36 6.05
C ALA A 125 24.76 -23.10 4.81
N GLN A 126 25.00 -23.81 3.69
CA GLN A 126 24.19 -23.64 2.47
C GLN A 126 22.74 -24.09 2.70
N ILE A 127 22.52 -25.21 3.40
CA ILE A 127 21.18 -25.71 3.72
C ILE A 127 20.43 -24.68 4.57
N THR A 128 21.08 -24.11 5.59
CA THR A 128 20.44 -23.11 6.45
C THR A 128 20.07 -21.84 5.68
N VAL A 129 20.96 -21.28 4.89
CA VAL A 129 20.66 -20.06 4.15
C VAL A 129 19.63 -20.29 3.05
N ALA A 130 19.62 -21.46 2.39
CA ALA A 130 18.61 -21.87 1.43
C ALA A 130 17.24 -21.99 2.09
N ALA A 131 17.17 -22.59 3.29
CA ALA A 131 15.94 -22.72 4.05
C ALA A 131 15.40 -21.35 4.50
N VAL A 132 16.24 -20.47 5.05
CA VAL A 132 15.87 -19.12 5.48
C VAL A 132 15.33 -18.30 4.31
N TYR A 133 16.05 -18.29 3.19
CA TYR A 133 15.61 -17.59 1.98
C TYR A 133 14.28 -18.15 1.46
N SER A 134 14.18 -19.46 1.28
CA SER A 134 12.97 -20.11 0.77
C SER A 134 11.77 -19.85 1.65
N ALA A 135 11.95 -19.94 2.97
CA ALA A 135 10.89 -19.63 3.95
C ALA A 135 10.43 -18.19 3.84
N SER A 136 11.36 -17.22 3.70
CA SER A 136 11.01 -15.80 3.58
C SER A 136 10.25 -15.49 2.29
N VAL A 137 10.64 -16.08 1.16
CA VAL A 137 9.94 -15.96 -0.14
C VAL A 137 8.53 -16.54 -0.03
N THR A 138 8.42 -17.76 0.47
CA THR A 138 7.13 -18.45 0.62
C THR A 138 6.21 -17.70 1.57
N ALA A 139 6.72 -17.19 2.69
CA ALA A 139 5.95 -16.41 3.65
C ALA A 139 5.44 -15.10 3.03
N LEU A 140 6.29 -14.36 2.32
CA LEU A 140 5.87 -13.11 1.66
C LEU A 140 4.75 -13.37 0.66
N PHE A 141 4.97 -14.26 -0.30
CA PHE A 141 3.99 -14.51 -1.36
C PHE A 141 2.70 -15.15 -0.81
N GLY A 142 2.82 -16.06 0.17
CA GLY A 142 1.68 -16.72 0.80
C GLY A 142 0.81 -15.74 1.61
N VAL A 143 1.43 -14.93 2.47
CA VAL A 143 0.70 -13.93 3.27
C VAL A 143 0.06 -12.87 2.38
N SER A 144 0.78 -12.40 1.36
CA SER A 144 0.27 -11.41 0.43
C SER A 144 -0.89 -11.97 -0.41
N ALA A 145 -0.77 -13.19 -0.93
CA ALA A 145 -1.87 -13.86 -1.63
C ALA A 145 -3.09 -14.02 -0.72
N LEU A 146 -2.89 -14.46 0.52
CA LEU A 146 -3.95 -14.63 1.51
C LEU A 146 -4.64 -13.30 1.84
N TYR A 147 -3.86 -12.23 2.08
CA TYR A 147 -4.39 -10.90 2.33
C TYR A 147 -5.25 -10.40 1.16
N HIS A 148 -4.73 -10.50 -0.05
CA HIS A 148 -5.38 -9.95 -1.23
C HIS A 148 -6.51 -10.82 -1.79
N ARG A 149 -6.51 -12.14 -1.56
CA ARG A 149 -7.56 -13.05 -2.06
C ARG A 149 -8.63 -13.35 -1.02
N GLY A 150 -8.29 -13.32 0.26
CA GLY A 150 -9.21 -13.57 1.36
C GLY A 150 -10.33 -12.52 1.46
N THR A 151 -11.42 -12.92 2.11
CA THR A 151 -12.51 -12.06 2.55
C THR A 151 -12.33 -11.80 4.04
N TRP A 152 -12.20 -10.54 4.42
CA TRP A 152 -11.84 -10.16 5.79
C TRP A 152 -12.87 -9.20 6.36
N THR A 153 -13.16 -9.33 7.66
CA THR A 153 -13.77 -8.23 8.42
C THR A 153 -12.80 -7.05 8.47
N GLU A 154 -13.28 -5.84 8.70
CA GLU A 154 -12.44 -4.63 8.68
C GLU A 154 -11.23 -4.74 9.61
N THR A 155 -11.44 -5.25 10.83
CA THR A 155 -10.36 -5.44 11.82
C THR A 155 -9.30 -6.44 11.35
N TRP A 156 -9.73 -7.57 10.77
CA TRP A 156 -8.80 -8.57 10.25
C TRP A 156 -8.10 -8.10 8.98
N ARG A 157 -8.78 -7.33 8.12
CA ARG A 157 -8.19 -6.72 6.92
C ARG A 157 -7.00 -5.84 7.28
N GLN A 158 -7.13 -4.98 8.31
CA GLN A 158 -6.05 -4.13 8.78
C GLN A 158 -4.88 -4.94 9.38
N ARG A 159 -5.16 -6.01 10.13
CA ARG A 159 -4.12 -6.90 10.66
C ARG A 159 -3.36 -7.63 9.56
N MET A 160 -4.10 -8.17 8.59
CA MET A 160 -3.51 -8.87 7.44
C MET A 160 -2.70 -7.92 6.55
N GLN A 161 -3.15 -6.68 6.36
CA GLN A 161 -2.38 -5.67 5.63
C GLN A 161 -1.04 -5.38 6.31
N ARG A 162 -1.02 -5.27 7.63
CA ARG A 162 0.23 -5.05 8.37
C ARG A 162 1.15 -6.25 8.28
N LEU A 163 0.58 -7.45 8.39
CA LEU A 163 1.36 -8.67 8.26
C LEU A 163 1.95 -8.81 6.85
N ASP A 164 1.17 -8.53 5.80
CA ASP A 164 1.62 -8.49 4.41
C ASP A 164 2.82 -7.54 4.23
N HIS A 165 2.74 -6.33 4.76
CA HIS A 165 3.84 -5.37 4.72
C HIS A 165 5.04 -5.82 5.59
N ALA A 166 4.80 -6.44 6.75
CA ALA A 166 5.89 -6.94 7.61
C ALA A 166 6.71 -8.04 6.92
N MET A 167 6.08 -8.86 6.06
CA MET A 167 6.78 -9.89 5.29
C MET A 167 7.82 -9.32 4.32
N ILE A 168 7.69 -8.07 3.88
CA ILE A 168 8.70 -7.41 3.04
C ILE A 168 10.03 -7.29 3.80
N PHE A 169 9.99 -6.91 5.08
CA PHE A 169 11.20 -6.86 5.92
C PHE A 169 11.87 -8.23 6.02
N PHE A 170 11.09 -9.28 6.26
CA PHE A 170 11.62 -10.65 6.34
C PHE A 170 12.22 -11.13 5.01
N LEU A 171 11.60 -10.77 3.88
CA LEU A 171 12.18 -11.09 2.56
C LEU A 171 13.53 -10.39 2.35
N ILE A 172 13.66 -9.11 2.75
CA ILE A 172 14.92 -8.36 2.63
C ILE A 172 16.02 -9.07 3.41
N ALA A 173 15.79 -9.40 4.69
CA ALA A 173 16.78 -10.10 5.50
C ALA A 173 17.05 -11.53 4.99
N GLY A 174 16.00 -12.24 4.58
CA GLY A 174 16.11 -13.59 4.01
C GLY A 174 16.95 -13.62 2.73
N THR A 175 16.79 -12.60 1.86
CA THR A 175 17.60 -12.44 0.64
C THR A 175 19.05 -12.05 0.93
N ALA A 176 19.27 -11.20 1.94
CA ALA A 176 20.63 -10.79 2.37
C ALA A 176 21.40 -11.92 3.03
N THR A 177 20.71 -12.87 3.67
CA THR A 177 21.33 -13.97 4.43
C THR A 177 22.30 -14.80 3.59
N PRO A 178 21.97 -15.39 2.43
CA PRO A 178 22.92 -16.13 1.62
C PRO A 178 24.08 -15.27 1.12
N ALA A 179 23.84 -14.01 0.79
CA ALA A 179 24.91 -13.10 0.35
C ALA A 179 25.94 -12.86 1.45
N PHE A 180 25.50 -12.53 2.68
CA PHE A 180 26.44 -12.28 3.78
C PHE A 180 27.12 -13.55 4.29
N VAL A 181 26.41 -14.69 4.36
CA VAL A 181 26.97 -15.94 4.91
C VAL A 181 27.92 -16.61 3.93
N LEU A 182 27.56 -16.66 2.64
CA LEU A 182 28.32 -17.45 1.65
C LEU A 182 29.39 -16.64 0.92
N THR A 183 29.20 -15.32 0.76
CA THR A 183 30.15 -14.48 0.00
C THR A 183 30.98 -13.55 0.88
N ALA A 184 30.38 -12.83 1.84
CA ALA A 184 31.10 -11.91 2.73
C ALA A 184 31.58 -12.63 4.02
N ARG A 185 32.34 -13.70 3.85
CA ARG A 185 32.79 -14.59 4.94
C ARG A 185 33.51 -13.87 6.08
N GLY A 186 33.56 -14.52 7.26
CA GLY A 186 34.27 -14.04 8.43
C GLY A 186 33.45 -13.08 9.30
N ALA A 187 34.15 -12.33 10.17
CA ALA A 187 33.51 -11.46 11.15
C ALA A 187 32.67 -10.36 10.51
N PHE A 188 33.09 -9.80 9.37
CA PHE A 188 32.34 -8.77 8.65
C PHE A 188 30.95 -9.28 8.21
N GLY A 189 30.90 -10.42 7.51
CA GLY A 189 29.62 -11.00 7.05
C GLY A 189 28.68 -11.33 8.21
N LEU A 190 29.23 -11.86 9.31
CA LEU A 190 28.45 -12.16 10.52
C LEU A 190 27.89 -10.88 11.17
N VAL A 191 28.69 -9.84 11.33
CA VAL A 191 28.24 -8.56 11.89
C VAL A 191 27.15 -7.94 11.00
N CYS A 192 27.34 -7.89 9.67
CA CYS A 192 26.34 -7.39 8.74
C CYS A 192 25.02 -8.19 8.81
N LEU A 193 25.12 -9.53 8.93
CA LEU A 193 23.95 -10.39 9.08
C LEU A 193 23.19 -10.11 10.38
N ILE A 194 23.88 -10.00 11.51
CA ILE A 194 23.28 -9.69 12.82
C ILE A 194 22.59 -8.31 12.76
N VAL A 195 23.28 -7.30 12.26
CA VAL A 195 22.73 -5.94 12.12
C VAL A 195 21.50 -5.96 11.21
N MET A 196 21.57 -6.65 10.06
CA MET A 196 20.45 -6.75 9.12
C MET A 196 19.22 -7.38 9.77
N TRP A 197 19.35 -8.51 10.45
CA TRP A 197 18.24 -9.16 11.13
C TRP A 197 17.71 -8.32 12.29
N THR A 198 18.58 -7.68 13.07
CA THR A 198 18.16 -6.79 14.17
C THR A 198 17.34 -5.62 13.66
N LEU A 199 17.82 -4.92 12.62
CA LEU A 199 17.09 -3.80 12.01
C LEU A 199 15.78 -4.25 11.36
N THR A 200 15.77 -5.41 10.71
CA THR A 200 14.59 -6.01 10.10
C THR A 200 13.52 -6.32 11.14
N ILE A 201 13.90 -6.98 12.24
CA ILE A 201 12.96 -7.33 13.31
C ILE A 201 12.44 -6.06 13.98
N ALA A 202 13.30 -5.10 14.29
CA ALA A 202 12.90 -3.82 14.87
C ALA A 202 11.92 -3.08 13.95
N ALA A 203 12.22 -2.98 12.67
CA ALA A 203 11.35 -2.34 11.68
C ALA A 203 9.99 -3.06 11.54
N ALA A 204 9.99 -4.40 11.52
CA ALA A 204 8.76 -5.19 11.48
C ALA A 204 7.90 -4.97 12.74
N VAL A 205 8.51 -4.99 13.94
CA VAL A 205 7.81 -4.74 15.21
C VAL A 205 7.23 -3.32 15.23
N ILE A 206 8.01 -2.31 14.86
CA ILE A 206 7.54 -0.92 14.78
C ILE A 206 6.37 -0.83 13.81
N HIS A 207 6.46 -1.45 12.63
CA HIS A 207 5.39 -1.43 11.64
C HIS A 207 4.11 -2.13 12.13
N LEU A 208 4.23 -3.23 12.87
CA LEU A 208 3.09 -3.96 13.43
C LEU A 208 2.41 -3.21 14.57
N THR A 209 3.16 -2.43 15.37
CA THR A 209 2.67 -1.73 16.57
C THR A 209 2.26 -0.28 16.29
N TRP A 210 2.93 0.42 15.40
CA TRP A 210 2.64 1.81 15.09
C TRP A 210 1.49 1.95 14.08
N MET A 211 0.29 2.24 14.61
CA MET A 211 -0.97 2.27 13.84
C MET A 211 -0.98 3.27 12.67
N ASN A 212 -0.35 4.42 12.83
CA ASN A 212 -0.42 5.56 11.90
C ASN A 212 0.96 5.95 11.36
N ALA A 213 1.86 4.96 11.14
CA ALA A 213 3.16 5.24 10.56
C ALA A 213 3.00 5.90 9.17
N PRO A 214 3.74 7.01 8.87
CA PRO A 214 3.70 7.65 7.56
C PRO A 214 4.11 6.68 6.45
N GLU A 215 3.36 6.66 5.34
CA GLU A 215 3.65 5.75 4.21
C GLU A 215 5.07 5.94 3.65
N LEU A 216 5.56 7.19 3.60
CA LEU A 216 6.90 7.51 3.14
C LEU A 216 8.00 6.93 4.05
N LEU A 217 7.77 6.94 5.38
CA LEU A 217 8.71 6.36 6.33
C LEU A 217 8.79 4.84 6.17
N VAL A 218 7.64 4.18 6.05
CA VAL A 218 7.57 2.73 5.87
C VAL A 218 8.22 2.32 4.54
N GLY A 219 7.84 2.98 3.44
CA GLY A 219 8.43 2.72 2.12
C GLY A 219 9.92 3.04 2.07
N GLY A 220 10.34 4.14 2.70
CA GLY A 220 11.76 4.53 2.82
C GLY A 220 12.58 3.51 3.60
N THR A 221 12.00 2.90 4.65
CA THR A 221 12.66 1.84 5.43
C THR A 221 12.85 0.56 4.60
N PHE A 222 11.88 0.15 3.78
CA PHE A 222 12.05 -0.98 2.86
C PHE A 222 13.19 -0.75 1.87
N VAL A 223 13.21 0.41 1.24
CA VAL A 223 14.26 0.76 0.27
C VAL A 223 15.62 0.88 0.96
N GLY A 224 15.68 1.55 2.11
CA GLY A 224 16.92 1.72 2.87
C GLY A 224 17.53 0.39 3.31
N LEU A 225 16.73 -0.52 3.89
CA LEU A 225 17.20 -1.85 4.27
C LEU A 225 17.59 -2.70 3.05
N GLY A 226 16.84 -2.59 1.95
CA GLY A 226 17.18 -3.28 0.70
C GLY A 226 18.55 -2.84 0.15
N TRP A 227 18.86 -1.55 0.16
CA TRP A 227 20.18 -1.05 -0.26
C TRP A 227 21.28 -1.33 0.76
N ALA A 228 20.95 -1.40 2.07
CA ALA A 228 21.89 -1.89 3.08
C ALA A 228 22.27 -3.36 2.83
N ALA A 229 21.32 -4.22 2.42
CA ALA A 229 21.62 -5.56 1.93
C ALA A 229 22.53 -5.54 0.70
N GLY A 230 22.40 -4.54 -0.16
CA GLY A 230 23.24 -4.31 -1.34
C GLY A 230 24.71 -4.05 -1.04
N LEU A 231 25.07 -3.72 0.21
CA LEU A 231 26.48 -3.64 0.65
C LEU A 231 27.21 -4.98 0.47
N SER A 232 26.50 -6.11 0.34
CA SER A 232 27.10 -7.41 0.01
C SER A 232 27.55 -7.56 -1.44
N LEU A 233 27.11 -6.70 -2.36
CA LEU A 233 27.38 -6.82 -3.82
C LEU A 233 28.84 -6.96 -4.19
N PRO A 234 29.82 -6.21 -3.61
CA PRO A 234 31.22 -6.40 -3.94
C PRO A 234 31.70 -7.83 -3.67
N TRP A 235 31.29 -8.41 -2.54
CA TRP A 235 31.66 -9.79 -2.19
C TRP A 235 30.95 -10.81 -3.09
N VAL A 236 29.70 -10.55 -3.50
CA VAL A 236 28.97 -11.37 -4.46
C VAL A 236 29.72 -11.40 -5.80
N TRP A 237 30.17 -10.23 -6.30
CA TRP A 237 30.95 -10.18 -7.54
C TRP A 237 32.27 -10.92 -7.46
N ILE A 238 32.98 -10.77 -6.34
CA ILE A 238 34.31 -11.38 -6.15
C ILE A 238 34.20 -12.91 -5.97
N HIS A 239 33.20 -13.39 -5.18
CA HIS A 239 33.18 -14.78 -4.74
C HIS A 239 32.13 -15.64 -5.47
N ALA A 240 31.06 -15.04 -6.01
CA ALA A 240 30.02 -15.75 -6.75
C ALA A 240 30.03 -15.45 -8.27
N GLY A 241 30.77 -14.41 -8.67
CA GLY A 241 30.96 -14.03 -10.06
C GLY A 241 30.03 -12.92 -10.56
N VAL A 242 30.24 -12.51 -11.82
CA VAL A 242 29.57 -11.34 -12.41
C VAL A 242 28.06 -11.56 -12.57
N ALA A 243 27.65 -12.72 -13.07
CA ALA A 243 26.23 -12.98 -13.36
C ALA A 243 25.34 -12.94 -12.10
N PRO A 244 25.66 -13.59 -10.98
CA PRO A 244 24.94 -13.43 -9.72
C PRO A 244 24.91 -11.97 -9.22
N GLY A 245 26.04 -11.25 -9.32
CA GLY A 245 26.11 -9.84 -8.90
C GLY A 245 25.19 -8.94 -9.72
N VAL A 246 25.15 -9.11 -11.04
CA VAL A 246 24.24 -8.38 -11.93
C VAL A 246 22.78 -8.71 -11.61
N LEU A 247 22.46 -9.98 -11.38
CA LEU A 247 21.09 -10.40 -11.02
C LEU A 247 20.65 -9.81 -9.65
N MET A 248 21.55 -9.81 -8.65
CA MET A 248 21.29 -9.19 -7.35
C MET A 248 21.02 -7.69 -7.49
N LEU A 249 21.85 -6.98 -8.24
CA LEU A 249 21.68 -5.54 -8.50
C LEU A 249 20.36 -5.28 -9.26
N THR A 250 20.12 -6.04 -10.34
CA THR A 250 18.87 -5.91 -11.12
C THR A 250 17.64 -6.13 -10.24
N GLY A 251 17.65 -7.14 -9.38
CA GLY A 251 16.57 -7.39 -8.42
C GLY A 251 16.36 -6.21 -7.47
N GLY A 252 17.44 -5.62 -6.92
CA GLY A 252 17.38 -4.43 -6.08
C GLY A 252 16.80 -3.20 -6.78
N LEU A 253 17.19 -2.97 -8.04
CA LEU A 253 16.65 -1.91 -8.89
C LEU A 253 15.16 -2.12 -9.19
N LEU A 254 14.74 -3.37 -9.47
CA LEU A 254 13.34 -3.71 -9.70
C LEU A 254 12.48 -3.50 -8.44
N TYR A 255 12.95 -3.88 -7.26
CA TYR A 255 12.27 -3.58 -6.00
C TYR A 255 12.13 -2.06 -5.79
N THR A 256 13.18 -1.29 -6.07
CA THR A 256 13.16 0.18 -5.95
C THR A 256 12.19 0.80 -6.95
N ALA A 257 12.19 0.35 -8.20
CA ALA A 257 11.24 0.80 -9.23
C ALA A 257 9.79 0.45 -8.84
N GLY A 258 9.57 -0.73 -8.28
CA GLY A 258 8.27 -1.15 -7.75
C GLY A 258 7.79 -0.26 -6.61
N ALA A 259 8.65 0.01 -5.62
CA ALA A 259 8.33 0.90 -4.50
C ALA A 259 7.98 2.32 -4.99
N LEU A 260 8.74 2.85 -5.97
CA LEU A 260 8.49 4.15 -6.57
C LEU A 260 7.17 4.18 -7.36
N SER A 261 6.89 3.12 -8.12
CA SER A 261 5.62 2.92 -8.84
C SER A 261 4.43 2.93 -7.88
N TYR A 262 4.54 2.21 -6.78
CA TYR A 262 3.52 2.18 -5.74
C TYR A 262 3.30 3.53 -5.08
N HIS A 263 4.38 4.23 -4.70
CA HIS A 263 4.30 5.54 -4.07
C HIS A 263 3.68 6.60 -4.99
N ARG A 264 4.08 6.61 -6.26
CA ARG A 264 3.54 7.53 -7.29
C ARG A 264 2.17 7.11 -7.82
N ARG A 265 1.72 5.88 -7.51
CA ARG A 265 0.50 5.27 -8.06
C ARG A 265 0.46 5.28 -9.59
N TRP A 266 1.63 5.13 -10.18
CA TRP A 266 1.83 5.19 -11.63
C TRP A 266 2.92 4.15 -12.04
N PRO A 267 2.73 3.48 -13.20
CA PRO A 267 1.58 3.53 -14.10
C PRO A 267 0.34 2.82 -13.53
N ASN A 268 -0.82 3.24 -13.98
CA ASN A 268 -2.11 2.66 -13.60
C ASN A 268 -2.90 2.31 -14.89
N PRO A 269 -2.45 1.28 -15.66
CA PRO A 269 -2.88 1.06 -17.03
C PRO A 269 -4.37 0.73 -17.14
N TYR A 270 -4.88 -0.16 -16.31
CA TYR A 270 -6.29 -0.60 -16.30
C TYR A 270 -6.79 -0.70 -14.86
N PRO A 271 -7.27 0.41 -14.25
CA PRO A 271 -7.54 0.49 -12.81
C PRO A 271 -8.48 -0.59 -12.24
N SER A 272 -9.43 -1.07 -13.04
CA SER A 272 -10.38 -2.13 -12.64
C SER A 272 -9.85 -3.55 -12.81
N VAL A 273 -8.79 -3.75 -13.60
CA VAL A 273 -8.25 -5.07 -13.95
C VAL A 273 -6.83 -5.22 -13.44
N PHE A 274 -5.94 -4.30 -13.83
CA PHE A 274 -4.51 -4.29 -13.54
C PHE A 274 -4.06 -2.86 -13.24
N GLY A 275 -4.09 -2.49 -11.97
CA GLY A 275 -3.76 -1.14 -11.51
C GLY A 275 -2.30 -1.00 -11.07
N TYR A 276 -1.96 0.17 -10.51
CA TYR A 276 -0.60 0.47 -10.02
C TYR A 276 -0.09 -0.52 -8.96
N HIS A 277 -0.98 -1.10 -8.16
CA HIS A 277 -0.61 -2.09 -7.15
C HIS A 277 -0.22 -3.43 -7.78
N GLU A 278 -0.90 -3.83 -8.84
CA GLU A 278 -0.56 -5.01 -9.64
C GLU A 278 0.77 -4.80 -10.38
N VAL A 279 1.05 -3.58 -10.85
CA VAL A 279 2.35 -3.19 -11.40
C VAL A 279 3.45 -3.35 -10.35
N PHE A 280 3.23 -2.87 -9.14
CA PHE A 280 4.15 -3.09 -8.00
C PHE A 280 4.39 -4.58 -7.76
N HIS A 281 3.34 -5.41 -7.71
CA HIS A 281 3.47 -6.86 -7.55
C HIS A 281 4.27 -7.51 -8.68
N ALA A 282 4.11 -7.05 -9.93
CA ALA A 282 4.89 -7.54 -11.06
C ALA A 282 6.39 -7.23 -10.89
N PHE A 283 6.74 -6.03 -10.43
CA PHE A 283 8.12 -5.68 -10.10
C PHE A 283 8.68 -6.56 -8.97
N VAL A 284 7.91 -6.81 -7.92
CA VAL A 284 8.29 -7.70 -6.80
C VAL A 284 8.54 -9.12 -7.31
N CYS A 285 7.66 -9.65 -8.16
CA CYS A 285 7.82 -10.98 -8.77
C CYS A 285 9.08 -11.07 -9.64
N ALA A 286 9.31 -10.09 -10.51
CA ALA A 286 10.50 -10.06 -11.37
C ALA A 286 11.79 -9.94 -10.55
N ALA A 287 11.79 -9.09 -9.50
CA ALA A 287 12.91 -8.95 -8.59
C ALA A 287 13.20 -10.26 -7.84
N ALA A 288 12.16 -10.93 -7.33
CA ALA A 288 12.30 -12.22 -6.66
C ALA A 288 12.86 -13.32 -7.59
N ALA A 289 12.49 -13.30 -8.88
CA ALA A 289 13.08 -14.19 -9.87
C ALA A 289 14.59 -13.96 -10.03
N CYS A 290 15.01 -12.71 -10.19
CA CYS A 290 16.42 -12.34 -10.29
C CYS A 290 17.19 -12.79 -9.04
N GLN A 291 16.65 -12.54 -7.84
CA GLN A 291 17.25 -12.92 -6.58
C GLN A 291 17.34 -14.45 -6.42
N TYR A 292 16.28 -15.18 -6.79
CA TYR A 292 16.29 -16.64 -6.73
C TYR A 292 17.36 -17.24 -7.62
N VAL A 293 17.47 -16.78 -8.88
CA VAL A 293 18.50 -17.27 -9.80
C VAL A 293 19.90 -16.93 -9.31
N ALA A 294 20.11 -15.72 -8.76
CA ALA A 294 21.39 -15.34 -8.18
C ALA A 294 21.79 -16.25 -7.01
N ILE A 295 20.86 -16.47 -6.07
CA ILE A 295 21.11 -17.30 -4.89
C ILE A 295 21.31 -18.77 -5.25
N ALA A 296 20.56 -19.29 -6.24
CA ALA A 296 20.78 -20.63 -6.75
C ALA A 296 22.19 -20.83 -7.32
N ARG A 297 22.83 -19.75 -7.87
CA ARG A 297 24.23 -19.77 -8.31
C ARG A 297 25.24 -19.71 -7.17
N PHE A 298 24.87 -19.25 -5.97
CA PHE A 298 25.75 -19.30 -4.78
C PHE A 298 25.79 -20.69 -4.17
N ILE A 299 24.70 -21.46 -4.36
CA ILE A 299 24.47 -22.77 -3.73
C ILE A 299 24.93 -23.90 -4.66
N ALA A 300 24.85 -23.70 -5.99
CA ALA A 300 25.35 -24.65 -6.99
C ALA A 300 26.88 -24.57 -7.12
#